data_7a638483783cc19e6f04010dd7aad412
#
_entry.id   7a638483783cc19e6f04010dd7aad412
#
_cell.length_a   1.000
_cell.length_b   1.000
_cell.length_c   1.000
_cell.angle_alpha   90.00
_cell.angle_beta   90.00
_cell.angle_gamma   90.00
#
_symmetry.space_group_name_H-M   'P 1'
#
loop_
_entity.id
_entity.type
_entity.pdbx_description
1 polymer ?
#
loop_
_entity_poly.entity_id
_entity_poly.type
_entity_poly.pdbx_seq_one_letter_code
_entity_poly.pdbx_strand_id
1 'polypeptide(L)'
;MKRIWGLPLLAALLFSGCMPLAITNVKIVDDCGCACLSWETNQDAQCKVTYCESTMCYTSSLEPEFGTLHSIGIPQGVKDVTITAIGRDGKAASYEVK
;
A
#
# COMPACT_ATOMS: atom_id res chain seq x y z
N MET A 1 37.49 -2.26 -15.13
CA MET A 1 36.99 -2.18 -14.77
C MET A 1 36.40 -2.23 -14.80
N LYS A 2 36.41 -2.28 -14.64
CA LYS A 2 35.66 -2.16 -14.41
C LYS A 2 35.11 -2.18 -14.03
N ARG A 3 35.05 -2.25 -13.73
CA ARG A 3 34.34 -2.20 -13.18
C ARG A 3 33.84 -1.95 -12.71
N ILE A 4 34.01 -1.59 -12.65
CA ILE A 4 33.49 -1.42 -11.97
C ILE A 4 32.48 -1.42 -11.87
N TRP A 5 32.29 -1.86 -11.78
CA TRP A 5 31.28 -2.02 -11.68
C TRP A 5 30.59 -2.64 -10.59
N GLY A 6 30.51 -3.49 -10.09
CA GLY A 6 29.92 -4.04 -8.91
C GLY A 6 29.67 -3.00 -7.86
N LEU A 7 30.33 -1.93 -7.93
CA LEU A 7 30.17 -0.84 -7.00
C LEU A 7 28.76 -0.31 -6.95
N PRO A 8 28.07 -0.11 -8.08
CA PRO A 8 26.68 0.31 -8.02
C PRO A 8 25.80 -0.65 -7.28
N LEU A 9 26.07 -1.92 -7.36
CA LEU A 9 25.28 -2.92 -6.65
C LEU A 9 25.45 -2.78 -5.15
N LEU A 10 26.65 -2.50 -4.70
CA LEU A 10 26.87 -2.30 -3.28
C LEU A 10 26.14 -1.07 -2.79
N ALA A 11 26.14 -0.03 -3.58
CA ALA A 11 25.41 1.17 -3.21
C ALA A 11 23.91 0.89 -3.07
N ALA A 12 23.37 0.07 -3.97
CA ALA A 12 21.97 -0.30 -3.89
C ALA A 12 21.67 -1.04 -2.58
N LEU A 13 22.55 -1.91 -2.15
CA LEU A 13 22.35 -2.61 -0.89
C LEU A 13 22.35 -1.65 0.28
N LEU A 14 23.22 -0.67 0.25
CA LEU A 14 23.27 0.32 1.31
C LEU A 14 21.97 1.12 1.40
N PHE A 15 21.31 1.33 0.28
CA PHE A 15 20.10 2.09 0.26
C PHE A 15 18.87 1.30 0.63
N SER A 16 18.98 -0.01 0.79
CA SER A 16 17.80 -0.80 1.07
C SER A 16 17.08 -0.34 2.33
N GLY A 17 17.82 0.09 3.36
CA GLY A 17 17.22 0.60 4.58
C GLY A 17 16.64 1.99 4.45
N CYS A 18 16.92 2.66 3.33
CA CYS A 18 16.46 4.03 3.10
C CYS A 18 15.37 4.10 2.05
N MET A 19 14.91 2.97 1.53
CA MET A 19 13.86 2.97 0.52
C MET A 19 12.54 3.44 1.11
N PRO A 20 11.86 4.35 0.43
CA PRO A 20 10.57 4.79 0.94
C PRO A 20 9.55 3.67 0.88
N LEU A 21 8.63 3.69 1.81
CA LEU A 21 7.47 2.81 1.78
C LEU A 21 6.66 3.10 0.54
N ALA A 22 6.29 2.06 -0.20
CA ALA A 22 5.54 2.21 -1.43
C ALA A 22 4.42 1.18 -1.49
N ILE A 23 3.30 1.59 -2.07
CA ILE A 23 2.14 0.74 -2.31
C ILE A 23 2.13 0.37 -3.78
N THR A 24 2.05 -0.93 -4.08
CA THR A 24 2.10 -1.43 -5.44
C THR A 24 1.06 -2.52 -5.66
N ASN A 25 0.89 -2.93 -6.90
CA ASN A 25 0.00 -4.04 -7.28
C ASN A 25 -1.42 -3.86 -6.77
N VAL A 26 -1.95 -2.66 -6.88
CA VAL A 26 -3.32 -2.36 -6.41
C VAL A 26 -4.31 -2.96 -7.40
N LYS A 27 -5.24 -3.76 -6.89
CA LYS A 27 -6.26 -4.43 -7.70
C LYS A 27 -7.60 -4.37 -7.03
N ILE A 28 -8.65 -4.25 -7.82
CA ILE A 28 -10.02 -4.35 -7.35
C ILE A 28 -10.70 -5.47 -8.10
N VAL A 29 -11.30 -6.41 -7.38
CA VAL A 29 -12.06 -7.51 -7.95
C VAL A 29 -13.48 -7.42 -7.43
N ASP A 30 -14.45 -7.28 -8.32
CA ASP A 30 -15.85 -7.26 -7.93
C ASP A 30 -16.33 -8.70 -7.73
N ASP A 31 -17.00 -8.92 -6.62
CA ASP A 31 -17.48 -10.26 -6.30
C ASP A 31 -18.77 -10.15 -5.48
N CYS A 32 -19.86 -10.68 -6.01
CA CYS A 32 -21.13 -10.86 -5.29
C CYS A 32 -21.63 -9.60 -4.56
N GLY A 33 -21.52 -8.45 -5.21
CA GLY A 33 -22.04 -7.21 -4.64
C GLY A 33 -21.08 -6.44 -3.77
N CYS A 34 -19.88 -6.97 -3.58
CA CYS A 34 -18.80 -6.25 -2.91
C CYS A 34 -17.60 -6.16 -3.83
N ALA A 35 -16.70 -5.28 -3.52
CA ALA A 35 -15.41 -5.21 -4.19
C ALA A 35 -14.33 -5.63 -3.20
N CYS A 36 -13.39 -6.42 -3.66
CA CYS A 36 -12.22 -6.78 -2.87
C CYS A 36 -11.03 -5.98 -3.37
N LEU A 37 -10.54 -5.11 -2.54
CA LEU A 37 -9.37 -4.29 -2.85
C LEU A 37 -8.14 -4.98 -2.27
N SER A 38 -7.13 -5.21 -3.10
CA SER A 38 -5.89 -5.83 -2.62
C SER A 38 -4.69 -5.04 -3.13
N TRP A 39 -3.62 -5.08 -2.37
CA TRP A 39 -2.39 -4.36 -2.71
C TRP A 39 -1.22 -4.96 -1.95
N GLU A 40 -0.03 -4.50 -2.31
CA GLU A 40 1.20 -4.92 -1.66
C GLU A 40 1.98 -3.70 -1.21
N THR A 41 2.78 -3.88 -0.19
CA THR A 41 3.76 -2.86 0.20
C THR A 41 5.15 -3.46 0.11
N ASN A 42 6.14 -2.62 -0.17
CA ASN A 42 7.52 -3.08 -0.32
C ASN A 42 8.21 -3.32 1.02
N GLN A 43 7.56 -2.93 2.10
CA GLN A 43 8.04 -3.14 3.47
C GLN A 43 6.84 -3.50 4.34
N ASP A 44 7.10 -4.09 5.49
CA ASP A 44 6.03 -4.38 6.44
C ASP A 44 5.30 -3.10 6.83
N ALA A 45 4.00 -3.13 6.73
CA ALA A 45 3.17 -1.97 7.04
C ALA A 45 1.83 -2.40 7.58
N GLN A 46 1.19 -1.50 8.31
CA GLN A 46 -0.21 -1.59 8.68
C GLN A 46 -0.97 -0.61 7.80
N CYS A 47 -2.07 -1.05 7.22
CA CYS A 47 -2.80 -0.24 6.26
C CYS A 47 -4.23 0.02 6.71
N LYS A 48 -4.79 1.11 6.20
CA LYS A 48 -6.21 1.42 6.31
C LYS A 48 -6.66 2.01 5.00
N VAL A 49 -7.98 1.99 4.78
CA VAL A 49 -8.57 2.46 3.53
C VAL A 49 -9.66 3.46 3.85
N THR A 50 -9.65 4.57 3.14
CA THR A 50 -10.71 5.58 3.20
C THR A 50 -11.45 5.56 1.88
N TYR A 51 -12.78 5.63 1.93
CA TYR A 51 -13.61 5.68 0.73
C TYR A 51 -14.86 6.49 1.01
N CYS A 52 -15.51 6.95 -0.04
CA CYS A 52 -16.69 7.79 0.09
C CYS A 52 -17.89 7.19 -0.63
N GLU A 53 -19.05 7.30 0.01
CA GLU A 53 -20.34 6.98 -0.59
C GLU A 53 -21.19 8.23 -0.53
N SER A 54 -21.67 8.69 -1.68
CA SER A 54 -22.45 9.93 -1.77
C SER A 54 -21.69 11.09 -1.10
N THR A 55 -22.21 11.60 0.01
CA THR A 55 -21.59 12.72 0.70
C THR A 55 -20.83 12.31 1.95
N MET A 56 -20.77 11.01 2.26
CA MET A 56 -20.13 10.51 3.47
C MET A 56 -18.89 9.73 3.13
N CYS A 57 -17.85 9.95 3.91
CA CYS A 57 -16.60 9.21 3.76
C CYS A 57 -16.33 8.37 5.00
N TYR A 58 -15.71 7.23 4.80
CA TYR A 58 -15.46 6.26 5.86
C TYR A 58 -14.00 5.86 5.82
N THR A 59 -13.45 5.55 7.00
CA THR A 59 -12.09 5.02 7.10
C THR A 59 -12.16 3.70 7.84
N SER A 60 -11.55 2.66 7.25
CA SER A 60 -11.48 1.37 7.91
C SER A 60 -10.57 1.44 9.13
N SER A 61 -10.66 0.43 9.99
CA SER A 61 -9.70 0.28 11.09
C SER A 61 -8.32 0.02 10.53
N LEU A 62 -7.31 0.44 11.26
CA LEU A 62 -5.93 0.09 10.91
C LEU A 62 -5.74 -1.41 11.14
N GLU A 63 -5.03 -2.06 10.21
CA GLU A 63 -4.72 -3.48 10.36
C GLU A 63 -3.95 -3.72 11.66
N PRO A 64 -4.25 -4.82 12.36
CA PRO A 64 -3.57 -5.07 13.63
C PRO A 64 -2.13 -5.55 13.49
N GLU A 65 -1.76 -6.09 12.34
CA GLU A 65 -0.44 -6.69 12.14
C GLU A 65 0.27 -6.06 10.97
N PHE A 66 1.59 -6.03 11.04
CA PHE A 66 2.43 -5.58 9.94
C PHE A 66 2.58 -6.70 8.91
N GLY A 67 2.57 -6.34 7.65
CA GLY A 67 2.77 -7.28 6.57
C GLY A 67 2.95 -6.56 5.25
N THR A 68 3.16 -7.35 4.18
CA THR A 68 3.35 -6.81 2.83
C THR A 68 2.21 -7.13 1.89
N LEU A 69 1.32 -8.06 2.26
CA LEU A 69 0.14 -8.41 1.46
C LEU A 69 -1.10 -7.94 2.20
N HIS A 70 -1.94 -7.19 1.51
CA HIS A 70 -3.08 -6.54 2.13
C HIS A 70 -4.33 -6.70 1.30
N SER A 71 -5.48 -6.79 1.95
CA SER A 71 -6.77 -6.82 1.25
C SER A 71 -7.87 -6.38 2.19
N ILE A 72 -8.94 -5.86 1.59
CA ILE A 72 -10.12 -5.44 2.33
C ILE A 72 -11.33 -5.47 1.41
N GLY A 73 -12.50 -5.82 1.95
CA GLY A 73 -13.74 -5.70 1.22
C GLY A 73 -14.32 -4.32 1.39
N ILE A 74 -14.77 -3.71 0.29
CA ILE A 74 -15.43 -2.40 0.32
C ILE A 74 -16.74 -2.50 -0.46
N PRO A 75 -17.72 -1.63 -0.19
CA PRO A 75 -18.95 -1.63 -0.97
C PRO A 75 -18.66 -1.25 -2.42
N GLN A 76 -19.44 -1.82 -3.34
CA GLN A 76 -19.36 -1.42 -4.74
C GLN A 76 -19.87 0.00 -4.92
N GLY A 77 -19.33 0.67 -5.93
CA GLY A 77 -19.81 2.01 -6.26
C GLY A 77 -19.25 3.13 -5.41
N VAL A 78 -18.34 2.82 -4.49
CA VAL A 78 -17.67 3.87 -3.71
C VAL A 78 -16.67 4.61 -4.57
N LYS A 79 -16.31 5.80 -4.13
CA LYS A 79 -15.35 6.66 -4.83
C LYS A 79 -14.34 7.20 -3.85
N ASP A 80 -13.33 7.86 -4.43
CA ASP A 80 -12.27 8.51 -3.64
C ASP A 80 -11.59 7.53 -2.69
N VAL A 81 -11.28 6.34 -3.22
CA VAL A 81 -10.66 5.29 -2.43
C VAL A 81 -9.18 5.61 -2.27
N THR A 82 -8.72 5.68 -1.03
CA THR A 82 -7.33 5.98 -0.71
C THR A 82 -6.81 4.93 0.26
N ILE A 83 -5.68 4.34 -0.07
CA ILE A 83 -4.98 3.40 0.80
C ILE A 83 -3.90 4.17 1.54
N THR A 84 -3.84 4.00 2.85
CA THR A 84 -2.76 4.57 3.66
C THR A 84 -2.00 3.44 4.33
N ALA A 85 -0.69 3.42 4.15
CA ALA A 85 0.18 2.42 4.74
C ALA A 85 1.12 3.10 5.72
N ILE A 86 1.31 2.49 6.89
CA ILE A 86 2.19 3.01 7.93
C ILE A 86 3.22 1.94 8.23
N GLY A 87 4.49 2.25 8.01
CA GLY A 87 5.57 1.31 8.24
C GLY A 87 5.95 1.21 9.70
N ARG A 88 6.85 0.29 10.00
CA ARG A 88 7.31 0.07 11.38
C ARG A 88 8.03 1.28 11.94
N ASP A 89 8.58 2.11 11.08
CA ASP A 89 9.27 3.33 11.50
C ASP A 89 8.31 4.51 11.70
N GLY A 90 7.01 4.29 11.50
CA GLY A 90 6.00 5.33 11.65
C GLY A 90 5.78 6.19 10.43
N LYS A 91 6.56 6.01 9.38
CA LYS A 91 6.38 6.76 8.15
C LYS A 91 5.21 6.21 7.36
N ALA A 92 4.53 7.08 6.65
CA ALA A 92 3.31 6.72 5.95
C ALA A 92 3.47 6.94 4.44
N ALA A 93 2.72 6.15 3.68
CA ALA A 93 2.57 6.33 2.25
C ALA A 93 1.10 6.20 1.93
N SER A 94 0.65 6.84 0.86
CA SER A 94 -0.74 6.74 0.45
C SER A 94 -0.84 6.54 -1.05
N TYR A 95 -1.97 5.99 -1.48
CA TYR A 95 -2.21 5.68 -2.87
C TYR A 95 -3.69 5.91 -3.16
N GLU A 96 -3.98 6.73 -4.16
CA GLU A 96 -5.36 6.96 -4.59
C GLU A 96 -5.71 5.96 -5.67
N VAL A 97 -6.77 5.19 -5.41
CA VAL A 97 -7.24 4.17 -6.35
C VAL A 97 -8.19 4.84 -7.34
N LYS A 98 -7.94 4.58 -8.62
CA LYS A 98 -8.75 5.21 -9.67
C LYS A 98 -9.65 4.25 -10.38
#